data_a92863e606bbbf8d3ad8b6287e883531
#
_entry.id   a92863e606bbbf8d3ad8b6287e883531
#
_cell.length_a   1.000
_cell.length_b   1.000
_cell.length_c   1.000
_cell.angle_alpha   90.00
_cell.angle_beta   90.00
_cell.angle_gamma   90.00
#
_symmetry.space_group_name_H-M   'P 1'
#
loop_
_entity.id
_entity.type
_entity.pdbx_description
1 polymer ?
#
loop_
_entity_poly.entity_id
_entity_poly.type
_entity_poly.pdbx_seq_one_letter_code
_entity_poly.pdbx_strand_id
1 'polypeptide(L)'
;MEREQKLMSNLQKGIHNVNLAGKDYQTRLTLDSIVEIEQATGTGIIKLCQRMAESDISITDIILVLNKGLRGGGNDVQEKDTKKIIEKAGIIESTRAVATMLTASLTTDSDEEGTKKNEE
;
A
#
# COMPACT_ATOMS: atom_id res chain seq x y z
N MET A 1 -3.17 -15.23 -23.00
CA MET A 1 -2.65 -15.89 -22.22
C MET A 1 -2.32 -15.41 -20.89
N GLU A 2 -1.77 -16.20 -20.10
CA GLU A 2 -1.49 -15.84 -18.81
C GLU A 2 -0.58 -14.72 -18.69
N ARG A 3 0.39 -14.66 -19.50
CA ARG A 3 1.31 -13.61 -19.50
C ARG A 3 0.63 -12.30 -19.71
N GLU A 4 -0.28 -12.24 -20.57
CA GLU A 4 -0.96 -11.04 -20.83
C GLU A 4 -1.81 -10.64 -19.70
N GLN A 5 -2.45 -11.56 -19.07
CA GLN A 5 -3.22 -11.21 -17.97
C GLN A 5 -2.40 -10.68 -16.85
N LYS A 6 -1.23 -11.27 -16.61
CA LYS A 6 -0.40 -10.79 -15.64
C LYS A 6 0.03 -9.40 -15.94
N LEU A 7 0.34 -9.13 -17.15
CA LEU A 7 0.75 -7.85 -17.55
C LEU A 7 -0.36 -6.86 -17.31
N MET A 8 -1.57 -7.20 -17.62
CA MET A 8 -2.64 -6.31 -17.41
C MET A 8 -2.81 -6.01 -15.95
N SER A 9 -2.61 -6.97 -15.10
CA SER A 9 -2.70 -6.74 -13.72
C SER A 9 -1.66 -5.74 -13.30
N ASN A 10 -0.49 -5.85 -13.86
CA ASN A 10 0.56 -4.94 -13.51
C ASN A 10 0.22 -3.55 -13.94
N LEU A 11 -0.58 -3.41 -14.97
CA LEU A 11 -0.92 -2.11 -15.43
C LEU A 11 -1.93 -1.44 -14.50
N GLN A 12 -2.52 -2.21 -13.58
CA GLN A 12 -3.39 -1.62 -12.61
C GLN A 12 -2.46 -1.10 -11.54
N LYS A 13 -2.01 0.07 -11.67
CA LYS A 13 -1.01 0.62 -10.84
C LYS A 13 -1.26 0.50 -9.38
N GLY A 14 -0.25 0.16 -8.67
CA GLY A 14 -0.31 0.11 -7.23
C GLY A 14 -0.87 -1.16 -6.63
N ILE A 15 -1.32 -2.10 -7.45
CA ILE A 15 -1.83 -3.34 -6.91
C ILE A 15 -0.67 -4.17 -6.39
N HIS A 16 -0.79 -4.66 -5.19
CA HIS A 16 0.27 -5.41 -4.56
C HIS A 16 -0.31 -6.37 -3.54
N ASN A 17 0.25 -7.53 -3.39
CA ASN A 17 -0.20 -8.46 -2.39
C ASN A 17 0.67 -8.35 -1.17
N VAL A 18 0.06 -8.39 -0.01
CA VAL A 18 0.81 -8.41 1.24
C VAL A 18 0.33 -9.58 2.05
N ASN A 19 1.20 -10.17 2.83
CA ASN A 19 0.85 -11.29 3.67
C ASN A 19 0.76 -10.80 5.10
N LEU A 20 -0.40 -11.01 5.72
CA LEU A 20 -0.60 -10.59 7.10
C LEU A 20 -1.19 -11.75 7.86
N ALA A 21 -0.50 -12.17 8.88
CA ALA A 21 -0.94 -13.27 9.73
C ALA A 21 -1.17 -14.55 8.90
N GLY A 22 -0.32 -14.76 7.91
CA GLY A 22 -0.41 -15.96 7.10
C GLY A 22 -1.42 -15.94 5.98
N LYS A 23 -2.08 -14.81 5.78
CA LYS A 23 -3.07 -14.71 4.73
C LYS A 23 -2.65 -13.65 3.73
N ASP A 24 -2.81 -13.92 2.44
CA ASP A 24 -2.46 -12.95 1.43
C ASP A 24 -3.63 -12.04 1.16
N TYR A 25 -3.36 -10.76 1.10
CA TYR A 25 -4.38 -9.76 0.80
C TYR A 25 -3.92 -8.93 -0.38
N GLN A 26 -4.82 -8.69 -1.31
CA GLN A 26 -4.50 -7.84 -2.43
C GLN A 26 -4.76 -6.41 -1.96
N THR A 27 -3.84 -5.51 -2.17
CA THR A 27 -3.98 -4.15 -1.72
C THR A 27 -3.77 -3.18 -2.86
N ARG A 28 -4.29 -1.99 -2.71
CA ARG A 28 -4.09 -0.96 -3.70
C ARG A 28 -4.42 0.38 -3.06
N LEU A 29 -3.56 1.38 -3.25
CA LEU A 29 -3.85 2.72 -2.80
C LEU A 29 -4.25 3.52 -4.04
N THR A 30 -5.54 3.77 -4.19
CA THR A 30 -6.02 4.53 -5.33
C THR A 30 -5.71 5.99 -5.09
N LEU A 31 -5.80 6.80 -6.11
CA LEU A 31 -5.55 8.21 -5.97
C LEU A 31 -6.48 8.80 -4.93
N ASP A 32 -7.76 8.41 -4.96
CA ASP A 32 -8.70 8.90 -3.98
C ASP A 32 -8.29 8.48 -2.57
N SER A 33 -7.78 7.27 -2.42
CA SER A 33 -7.34 6.80 -1.12
C SER A 33 -6.17 7.63 -0.64
N ILE A 34 -5.26 7.96 -1.53
CA ILE A 34 -4.09 8.75 -1.16
C ILE A 34 -4.53 10.12 -0.70
N VAL A 35 -5.48 10.74 -1.41
CA VAL A 35 -5.96 12.04 -1.02
C VAL A 35 -6.60 11.95 0.37
N GLU A 36 -7.37 10.90 0.63
CA GLU A 36 -7.99 10.76 1.92
C GLU A 36 -6.95 10.56 3.01
N ILE A 37 -5.91 9.83 2.72
CA ILE A 37 -4.85 9.61 3.69
C ILE A 37 -4.17 10.93 4.01
N GLU A 38 -3.90 11.75 3.00
CA GLU A 38 -3.26 13.03 3.24
C GLU A 38 -4.16 13.93 4.07
N GLN A 39 -5.44 13.93 3.81
CA GLN A 39 -6.33 14.76 4.57
C GLN A 39 -6.45 14.30 6.01
N ALA A 40 -6.47 13.01 6.22
CA ALA A 40 -6.61 12.48 7.57
C ALA A 40 -5.35 12.63 8.39
N THR A 41 -4.18 12.53 7.77
CA THR A 41 -2.93 12.59 8.51
C THR A 41 -2.37 14.01 8.56
N GLY A 42 -2.85 14.88 7.67
CA GLY A 42 -2.29 16.21 7.59
C GLY A 42 -0.88 16.21 7.02
N THR A 43 -0.52 15.14 6.32
CA THR A 43 0.84 14.96 5.81
C THR A 43 0.79 14.53 4.37
N GLY A 44 1.64 15.09 3.52
CA GLY A 44 1.69 14.67 2.12
C GLY A 44 2.20 13.25 2.03
N ILE A 45 1.83 12.57 0.98
CA ILE A 45 2.16 11.15 0.84
C ILE A 45 3.66 10.92 0.76
N ILE A 46 4.40 11.80 0.12
CA ILE A 46 5.83 11.65 0.01
C ILE A 46 6.48 11.78 1.38
N LYS A 47 6.03 12.75 2.17
CA LYS A 47 6.57 12.94 3.46
C LYS A 47 6.20 11.76 4.36
N LEU A 48 5.02 11.19 4.16
CA LEU A 48 4.60 10.05 4.93
C LEU A 48 5.53 8.89 4.67
N CYS A 49 5.95 8.70 3.41
CA CYS A 49 6.87 7.65 3.08
C CYS A 49 8.22 7.88 3.73
N GLN A 50 8.66 9.13 3.80
CA GLN A 50 9.92 9.44 4.43
C GLN A 50 9.86 9.12 5.91
N ARG A 51 8.74 9.45 6.55
CA ARG A 51 8.59 9.19 7.96
C ARG A 51 8.56 7.69 8.21
N MET A 52 7.96 6.96 7.29
CA MET A 52 7.93 5.52 7.42
C MET A 52 9.35 4.97 7.37
N ALA A 53 10.17 5.50 6.47
CA ALA A 53 11.55 5.03 6.34
C ALA A 53 12.35 5.34 7.60
N GLU A 54 11.95 6.37 8.34
CA GLU A 54 12.63 6.74 9.55
C GLU A 54 11.97 6.13 10.76
N SER A 55 11.03 5.23 10.56
CA SER A 55 10.31 4.60 11.64
C SER A 55 9.56 5.62 12.48
N ASP A 56 9.12 6.69 11.85
CA ASP A 56 8.42 7.74 12.54
C ASP A 56 6.98 7.78 12.02
N ILE A 57 6.23 6.73 12.30
CA ILE A 57 4.85 6.68 11.86
C ILE A 57 4.02 6.12 13.00
N SER A 58 2.85 6.68 13.21
CA SER A 58 2.03 6.26 14.33
C SER A 58 1.20 5.06 13.98
N ILE A 59 0.74 4.36 14.98
CA ILE A 59 -0.06 3.17 14.75
C ILE A 59 -1.39 3.62 14.16
N THR A 60 -1.87 4.81 14.49
CA THR A 60 -3.09 5.33 13.93
C THR A 60 -2.95 5.47 12.42
N ASP A 61 -1.80 5.96 11.97
CA ASP A 61 -1.56 6.11 10.56
C ASP A 61 -1.41 4.75 9.88
N ILE A 62 -0.82 3.79 10.57
CA ILE A 62 -0.69 2.45 10.00
C ILE A 62 -2.06 1.85 9.80
N ILE A 63 -2.97 2.00 10.76
CA ILE A 63 -4.30 1.46 10.62
C ILE A 63 -5.01 2.13 9.45
N LEU A 64 -4.87 3.43 9.33
CA LEU A 64 -5.51 4.17 8.28
C LEU A 64 -5.03 3.73 6.90
N VAL A 65 -3.74 3.71 6.70
CA VAL A 65 -3.19 3.36 5.41
C VAL A 65 -3.50 1.91 5.05
N LEU A 66 -3.37 1.02 6.02
CA LEU A 66 -3.64 -0.38 5.77
C LEU A 66 -5.10 -0.58 5.40
N ASN A 67 -6.01 0.08 6.12
CA ASN A 67 -7.42 -0.06 5.82
C ASN A 67 -7.72 0.45 4.40
N LYS A 68 -7.17 1.61 4.03
CA LYS A 68 -7.42 2.13 2.71
C LYS A 68 -6.85 1.20 1.64
N GLY A 69 -5.68 0.65 1.89
CA GLY A 69 -5.07 -0.25 0.92
C GLY A 69 -5.85 -1.55 0.77
N LEU A 70 -6.34 -2.09 1.87
CA LEU A 70 -7.10 -3.32 1.82
C LEU A 70 -8.40 -3.09 1.07
N ARG A 71 -9.10 -2.01 1.37
CA ARG A 71 -10.34 -1.72 0.68
C ARG A 71 -10.09 -1.42 -0.79
N GLY A 72 -9.03 -0.71 -1.10
CA GLY A 72 -8.69 -0.42 -2.49
C GLY A 72 -8.36 -1.67 -3.28
N GLY A 73 -7.91 -2.71 -2.60
CA GLY A 73 -7.59 -3.98 -3.23
C GLY A 73 -8.78 -4.91 -3.33
N GLY A 74 -9.96 -4.44 -2.90
CA GLY A 74 -11.15 -5.25 -3.03
C GLY A 74 -11.58 -5.99 -1.78
N ASN A 75 -10.87 -5.79 -0.67
CA ASN A 75 -11.25 -6.47 0.55
C ASN A 75 -12.32 -5.67 1.28
N ASP A 76 -13.36 -6.37 1.71
CA ASP A 76 -14.46 -5.70 2.38
C ASP A 76 -14.18 -5.67 3.87
N VAL A 77 -13.31 -4.78 4.29
CA VAL A 77 -12.94 -4.67 5.69
C VAL A 77 -13.19 -3.25 6.18
N GLN A 78 -13.61 -3.16 7.43
CA GLN A 78 -13.80 -1.87 8.04
C GLN A 78 -12.61 -1.61 8.95
N GLU A 79 -12.55 -0.44 9.53
CA GLU A 79 -11.44 -0.11 10.39
C GLU A 79 -11.29 -1.12 11.52
N LYS A 80 -12.38 -1.56 12.11
CA LYS A 80 -12.28 -2.52 13.19
C LYS A 80 -11.72 -3.84 12.73
N ASP A 81 -12.01 -4.23 11.48
CA ASP A 81 -11.50 -5.47 10.96
C ASP A 81 -9.99 -5.33 10.72
N THR A 82 -9.58 -4.17 10.24
CA THR A 82 -8.18 -3.91 10.01
C THR A 82 -7.40 -3.98 11.32
N LYS A 83 -8.00 -3.45 12.40
CA LYS A 83 -7.32 -3.51 13.68
C LYS A 83 -7.12 -4.96 14.11
N LYS A 84 -8.08 -5.81 13.84
CA LYS A 84 -7.95 -7.20 14.20
C LYS A 84 -6.85 -7.88 13.41
N ILE A 85 -6.73 -7.52 12.14
CA ILE A 85 -5.69 -8.08 11.30
C ILE A 85 -4.34 -7.67 11.87
N ILE A 86 -4.21 -6.40 12.27
CA ILE A 86 -2.97 -5.92 12.82
C ILE A 86 -2.65 -6.63 14.13
N GLU A 87 -3.65 -6.87 14.96
CA GLU A 87 -3.42 -7.56 16.19
C GLU A 87 -2.90 -8.97 15.94
N LYS A 88 -3.41 -9.64 14.93
CA LYS A 88 -2.97 -10.96 14.63
C LYS A 88 -1.60 -10.97 13.99
N ALA A 89 -1.35 -10.08 13.07
CA ALA A 89 -0.08 -10.05 12.35
C ALA A 89 1.05 -9.43 13.15
N GLY A 90 0.72 -8.51 14.03
CA GLY A 90 1.74 -7.80 14.79
C GLY A 90 2.07 -6.48 14.14
N ILE A 91 2.57 -5.54 14.93
CA ILE A 91 2.87 -4.22 14.45
C ILE A 91 3.99 -4.19 13.43
N ILE A 92 5.02 -4.98 13.62
CA ILE A 92 6.12 -4.96 12.68
C ILE A 92 5.71 -5.46 11.32
N GLU A 93 4.97 -6.57 11.28
CA GLU A 93 4.54 -7.11 10.02
C GLU A 93 3.57 -6.15 9.35
N SER A 94 2.70 -5.51 10.12
CA SER A 94 1.74 -4.57 9.57
C SER A 94 2.44 -3.33 9.03
N THR A 95 3.47 -2.86 9.72
CA THR A 95 4.22 -1.70 9.27
C THR A 95 4.92 -2.02 7.95
N ARG A 96 5.45 -3.25 7.84
CA ARG A 96 6.13 -3.64 6.62
C ARG A 96 5.15 -3.68 5.46
N ALA A 97 3.92 -4.13 5.72
CA ALA A 97 2.91 -4.19 4.67
C ALA A 97 2.56 -2.77 4.21
N VAL A 98 2.44 -1.84 5.15
CA VAL A 98 2.12 -0.47 4.79
C VAL A 98 3.25 0.15 3.98
N ALA A 99 4.50 -0.15 4.35
CA ALA A 99 5.63 0.38 3.61
C ALA A 99 5.60 -0.14 2.17
N THR A 100 5.25 -1.41 2.01
CA THR A 100 5.18 -2.00 0.68
C THR A 100 4.10 -1.32 -0.14
N MET A 101 2.95 -1.05 0.45
CA MET A 101 1.86 -0.42 -0.28
C MET A 101 2.22 1.00 -0.67
N LEU A 102 2.85 1.74 0.23
CA LEU A 102 3.20 3.11 -0.09
C LEU A 102 4.24 3.15 -1.20
N THR A 103 5.23 2.27 -1.11
CA THR A 103 6.26 2.25 -2.13
C THR A 103 5.66 1.88 -3.48
N ALA A 104 4.76 0.91 -3.49
CA ALA A 104 4.16 0.49 -4.74
C ALA A 104 3.37 1.64 -5.37
N SER A 105 2.67 2.42 -4.55
CA SER A 105 1.85 3.47 -5.10
C SER A 105 2.68 4.60 -5.68
N LEU A 106 3.88 4.81 -5.16
CA LEU A 106 4.70 5.89 -5.64
C LEU A 106 5.62 5.52 -6.78
N THR A 107 5.98 4.28 -6.87
CA THR A 107 7.00 3.91 -7.85
C THR A 107 6.48 3.18 -9.07
N THR A 108 5.22 2.80 -9.07
CA THR A 108 4.73 2.02 -10.18
C THR A 108 5.00 2.64 -11.53
N ASP A 109 4.56 3.85 -11.72
CA ASP A 109 4.79 4.49 -13.00
C ASP A 109 6.24 4.77 -13.21
N SER A 110 6.92 5.18 -12.20
CA SER A 110 8.29 5.49 -12.32
C SER A 110 9.07 4.31 -12.72
N ASP A 111 8.77 3.17 -12.17
CA ASP A 111 9.47 1.98 -12.49
C ASP A 111 9.41 1.69 -13.94
N GLU A 112 8.28 1.79 -14.52
CA GLU A 112 8.17 1.51 -15.88
C GLU A 112 8.96 2.44 -16.68
N GLU A 113 8.86 3.71 -16.42
CA GLU A 113 9.62 4.62 -17.17
C GLU A 113 11.04 4.49 -16.94
N GLY A 114 11.44 4.32 -15.72
CA GLY A 114 12.82 4.22 -15.41
C GLY A 114 13.44 3.12 -16.15
N THR A 115 12.80 2.03 -16.24
CA THR A 115 13.35 0.92 -16.90
C THR A 115 13.58 1.27 -18.30
N LYS A 116 12.63 1.86 -18.94
CA LYS A 116 12.80 2.19 -20.26
C LYS A 116 13.86 3.18 -20.43
N LYS A 117 13.94 4.16 -19.65
CA LYS A 117 14.94 5.11 -19.83
C LYS A 117 16.26 4.55 -19.66
N ASN A 118 16.44 3.75 -18.74
CA ASN A 118 17.71 3.19 -18.51
C ASN A 118 18.27 2.53 -19.68
N GLU A 119 17.46 2.06 -20.52
CA GLU A 119 17.97 1.43 -21.58
C GLU A 119 18.56 2.28 -22.51
N GLU A 120 18.17 3.46 -22.60
CA GLU A 120 18.72 4.29 -23.53
C GLU A 120 19.85 4.84 -23.16
#